data_a9b67a7e3bd6f765249836edf35ee12a
#
_entry.id   a9b67a7e3bd6f765249836edf35ee12a
#
_cell.length_a   1.000
_cell.length_b   1.000
_cell.length_c   1.000
_cell.angle_alpha   90.00
_cell.angle_beta   90.00
_cell.angle_gamma   90.00
#
_symmetry.space_group_name_H-M   'P 1'
#
loop_
_entity.id
_entity.type
_entity.pdbx_description
1 polymer ?
#
loop_
_entity_poly.entity_id
_entity_poly.type
_entity_poly.pdbx_seq_one_letter_code
_entity_poly.pdbx_strand_id
1 'polypeptide(L)'
;MKTTKKAALVAASSALLLGLTVAQTAKADAYTIQNGDSFFGIASQYGVDPYQLAAENGMTIWSTIVPGETLDVSGATATVADTEATETSSEVTASDSDATWNRYPVGQCTWGVKEVAPWASNWWGNGGDWAGSAASQGYAVGSTPAAGSIVCWTDGGYGHVGYVTQVGQDGQIQILESNYNNQQHIDNYRGWFDPQNSTTPGSVSYIYPGA
;
A
#
# COMPACT_ATOMS: atom_id res chain seq x y z
N MET A 1 -48.54 2.70 -76.23
CA MET A 1 -48.54 2.17 -74.87
C MET A 1 -47.36 2.79 -74.16
N LYS A 2 -47.64 3.73 -73.20
CA LYS A 2 -46.64 4.45 -72.47
C LYS A 2 -46.76 3.97 -70.96
N THR A 3 -45.77 3.28 -70.47
CA THR A 3 -45.71 2.83 -69.06
C THR A 3 -44.93 3.85 -68.30
N THR A 4 -45.63 4.56 -67.44
CA THR A 4 -45.04 5.50 -66.44
C THR A 4 -44.57 4.74 -65.23
N LYS A 5 -43.26 4.82 -64.97
CA LYS A 5 -42.65 4.34 -63.72
C LYS A 5 -42.81 5.38 -62.59
N LYS A 6 -43.52 5.01 -61.55
CA LYS A 6 -43.62 5.85 -60.29
C LYS A 6 -42.39 5.61 -59.50
N ALA A 7 -41.62 6.68 -59.18
CA ALA A 7 -40.54 6.67 -58.24
C ALA A 7 -41.12 6.81 -56.80
N ALA A 8 -40.81 5.87 -55.92
CA ALA A 8 -41.14 5.96 -54.50
C ALA A 8 -40.02 6.68 -53.75
N LEU A 9 -40.39 7.80 -53.12
CA LEU A 9 -39.49 8.58 -52.28
C LEU A 9 -39.50 7.93 -50.88
N VAL A 10 -38.38 7.35 -50.50
CA VAL A 10 -38.18 6.83 -49.13
C VAL A 10 -37.66 7.97 -48.27
N ALA A 11 -38.50 8.46 -47.37
CA ALA A 11 -38.09 9.42 -46.35
C ALA A 11 -37.34 8.67 -45.24
N ALA A 12 -36.04 8.90 -45.12
CA ALA A 12 -35.26 8.42 -44.00
C ALA A 12 -35.50 9.31 -42.78
N SER A 13 -36.25 8.82 -41.80
CA SER A 13 -36.42 9.46 -40.52
C SER A 13 -35.21 9.18 -39.64
N SER A 14 -34.33 10.16 -39.48
CA SER A 14 -33.23 10.09 -38.50
C SER A 14 -33.79 10.26 -37.10
N ALA A 15 -33.95 9.17 -36.39
CA ALA A 15 -34.24 9.19 -34.96
C ALA A 15 -32.97 9.56 -34.19
N LEU A 16 -32.93 10.77 -33.65
CA LEU A 16 -31.90 11.23 -32.76
C LEU A 16 -32.12 10.54 -31.37
N LEU A 17 -31.38 9.46 -31.11
CA LEU A 17 -31.34 8.86 -29.79
C LEU A 17 -30.51 9.80 -28.88
N LEU A 18 -31.20 10.63 -28.08
CA LEU A 18 -30.58 11.24 -26.92
C LEU A 18 -30.25 10.10 -25.93
N GLY A 19 -28.97 9.71 -25.88
CA GLY A 19 -28.45 8.84 -24.84
C GLY A 19 -28.57 9.57 -23.50
N LEU A 20 -29.55 9.15 -22.67
CA LEU A 20 -29.57 9.48 -21.25
C LEU A 20 -28.36 8.74 -20.64
N THR A 21 -27.26 9.44 -20.41
CA THR A 21 -26.22 8.95 -19.53
C THR A 21 -26.78 8.97 -18.11
N VAL A 22 -27.25 7.84 -17.64
CA VAL A 22 -27.52 7.64 -16.20
C VAL A 22 -26.15 7.71 -15.56
N ALA A 23 -25.87 8.82 -14.86
CA ALA A 23 -24.74 8.86 -13.97
C ALA A 23 -24.99 7.77 -12.91
N GLN A 24 -24.32 6.63 -13.05
CA GLN A 24 -24.25 5.65 -11.99
C GLN A 24 -23.53 6.34 -10.83
N THR A 25 -24.29 6.72 -9.81
CA THR A 25 -23.70 7.08 -8.53
C THR A 25 -22.97 5.84 -8.06
N ALA A 26 -21.63 5.87 -8.12
CA ALA A 26 -20.81 4.85 -7.49
C ALA A 26 -21.27 4.76 -6.04
N LYS A 27 -21.74 3.58 -5.64
CA LYS A 27 -22.11 3.32 -4.27
C LYS A 27 -20.80 3.40 -3.50
N ALA A 28 -20.71 4.33 -2.56
CA ALA A 28 -19.57 4.40 -1.67
C ALA A 28 -19.45 3.04 -0.98
N ASP A 29 -18.38 2.32 -1.26
CA ASP A 29 -18.08 1.08 -0.54
C ASP A 29 -17.54 1.48 0.83
N ALA A 30 -18.34 1.23 1.86
CA ALA A 30 -17.99 1.53 3.24
C ALA A 30 -17.31 0.31 3.86
N TYR A 31 -16.13 0.52 4.41
CA TYR A 31 -15.41 -0.48 5.19
C TYR A 31 -15.63 -0.24 6.69
N THR A 32 -16.00 -1.27 7.43
CA THR A 32 -16.10 -1.19 8.89
C THR A 32 -14.76 -1.54 9.52
N ILE A 33 -14.17 -0.58 10.22
CA ILE A 33 -12.86 -0.71 10.87
C ILE A 33 -12.87 -1.86 11.87
N GLN A 34 -11.87 -2.72 11.81
CA GLN A 34 -11.65 -3.84 12.69
C GLN A 34 -10.53 -3.52 13.71
N ASN A 35 -10.44 -4.35 14.77
CA ASN A 35 -9.31 -4.26 15.70
C ASN A 35 -7.98 -4.53 14.97
N GLY A 36 -7.03 -3.62 15.12
CA GLY A 36 -5.71 -3.73 14.50
C GLY A 36 -5.60 -3.12 13.11
N ASP A 37 -6.68 -2.56 12.58
CA ASP A 37 -6.65 -1.87 11.29
C ASP A 37 -5.83 -0.57 11.36
N SER A 38 -5.26 -0.25 10.22
CA SER A 38 -4.62 1.03 9.93
C SER A 38 -5.08 1.55 8.57
N PHE A 39 -4.97 2.86 8.31
CA PHE A 39 -5.23 3.41 6.97
C PHE A 39 -4.43 2.70 5.89
N PHE A 40 -3.18 2.30 6.18
CA PHE A 40 -2.33 1.57 5.25
C PHE A 40 -2.84 0.16 4.98
N GLY A 41 -3.22 -0.59 6.02
CA GLY A 41 -3.76 -1.94 5.88
C GLY A 41 -5.05 -1.94 5.06
N ILE A 42 -5.97 -1.04 5.39
CA ILE A 42 -7.24 -0.88 4.65
C ILE A 42 -6.97 -0.44 3.21
N ALA A 43 -6.13 0.58 3.00
CA ALA A 43 -5.78 1.07 1.67
C ALA A 43 -5.14 -0.01 0.80
N SER A 44 -4.24 -0.83 1.37
CA SER A 44 -3.63 -1.97 0.68
C SER A 44 -4.67 -3.00 0.24
N GLN A 45 -5.67 -3.28 1.09
CA GLN A 45 -6.75 -4.22 0.78
C GLN A 45 -7.62 -3.75 -0.39
N TYR A 46 -7.81 -2.44 -0.52
CA TYR A 46 -8.65 -1.84 -1.56
C TYR A 46 -7.86 -1.28 -2.74
N GLY A 47 -6.53 -1.33 -2.71
CA GLY A 47 -5.67 -0.85 -3.79
C GLY A 47 -5.67 0.67 -3.95
N VAL A 48 -5.88 1.43 -2.86
CA VAL A 48 -5.91 2.91 -2.83
C VAL A 48 -4.71 3.48 -2.10
N ASP A 49 -4.44 4.75 -2.34
CA ASP A 49 -3.44 5.50 -1.58
C ASP A 49 -3.95 5.77 -0.14
N PRO A 50 -3.19 5.41 0.91
CA PRO A 50 -3.63 5.57 2.30
C PRO A 50 -3.80 7.03 2.72
N TYR A 51 -3.04 7.96 2.16
CA TYR A 51 -3.20 9.39 2.43
C TYR A 51 -4.47 9.94 1.78
N GLN A 52 -4.77 9.45 0.56
CA GLN A 52 -6.01 9.78 -0.13
C GLN A 52 -7.20 9.20 0.63
N LEU A 53 -7.14 7.93 1.05
CA LEU A 53 -8.18 7.30 1.87
C LEU A 53 -8.46 8.11 3.14
N ALA A 54 -7.42 8.54 3.85
CA ALA A 54 -7.60 9.37 5.04
C ALA A 54 -8.25 10.71 4.68
N ALA A 55 -7.76 11.41 3.65
CA ALA A 55 -8.26 12.72 3.24
C ALA A 55 -9.72 12.68 2.76
N GLU A 56 -10.12 11.66 2.02
CA GLU A 56 -11.51 11.46 1.55
C GLU A 56 -12.48 11.24 2.71
N ASN A 57 -11.99 10.70 3.81
CA ASN A 57 -12.75 10.55 5.05
C ASN A 57 -12.65 11.77 6.00
N GLY A 58 -12.09 12.89 5.53
CA GLY A 58 -11.91 14.09 6.34
C GLY A 58 -10.89 13.94 7.48
N MET A 59 -10.01 12.96 7.36
CA MET A 59 -8.99 12.59 8.33
C MET A 59 -7.58 12.85 7.79
N THR A 60 -6.60 12.70 8.63
CA THR A 60 -5.18 12.60 8.24
C THR A 60 -4.70 11.18 8.47
N ILE A 61 -3.61 10.79 7.84
CA ILE A 61 -2.99 9.48 8.06
C ILE A 61 -2.63 9.21 9.53
N TRP A 62 -2.55 10.27 10.34
CA TRP A 62 -2.24 10.25 11.78
C TRP A 62 -3.50 10.25 12.66
N SER A 63 -4.68 10.36 12.08
CA SER A 63 -5.93 10.29 12.82
C SER A 63 -6.11 8.90 13.41
N THR A 64 -6.60 8.84 14.64
CA THR A 64 -7.00 7.57 15.25
C THR A 64 -8.27 7.08 14.55
N ILE A 65 -8.23 5.86 14.02
CA ILE A 65 -9.41 5.15 13.55
C ILE A 65 -9.91 4.21 14.65
N VAL A 66 -11.22 4.10 14.80
CA VAL A 66 -11.83 3.37 15.92
C VAL A 66 -12.59 2.15 15.38
N PRO A 67 -12.34 0.94 15.92
CA PRO A 67 -13.08 -0.25 15.53
C PRO A 67 -14.60 -0.06 15.67
N GLY A 68 -15.34 -0.45 14.63
CA GLY A 68 -16.78 -0.27 14.52
C GLY A 68 -17.23 1.00 13.79
N GLU A 69 -16.37 1.98 13.58
CA GLU A 69 -16.62 3.10 12.67
C GLU A 69 -16.43 2.67 11.22
N THR A 70 -16.92 3.49 10.28
CA THR A 70 -16.84 3.19 8.84
C THR A 70 -15.96 4.21 8.14
N LEU A 71 -15.16 3.71 7.18
CA LEU A 71 -14.44 4.52 6.21
C LEU A 71 -15.07 4.36 4.83
N ASP A 72 -15.18 5.45 4.10
CA ASP A 72 -15.49 5.42 2.67
C ASP A 72 -14.22 4.99 1.91
N VAL A 73 -14.31 3.85 1.23
CA VAL A 73 -13.22 3.28 0.42
C VAL A 73 -13.52 3.37 -1.08
N SER A 74 -14.51 4.18 -1.48
CA SER A 74 -14.98 4.28 -2.88
C SER A 74 -13.98 4.97 -3.82
N GLY A 75 -13.00 5.70 -3.29
CA GLY A 75 -11.83 6.19 -4.06
C GLY A 75 -10.97 5.06 -4.66
N ALA A 76 -11.24 3.82 -4.24
CA ALA A 76 -10.65 2.58 -4.77
C ALA A 76 -11.06 2.22 -6.20
N THR A 77 -11.91 3.00 -6.87
CA THR A 77 -12.11 2.76 -8.29
C THR A 77 -10.86 3.15 -9.04
N ALA A 78 -10.04 2.12 -9.35
CA ALA A 78 -9.04 2.23 -10.39
C ALA A 78 -9.68 3.01 -11.56
N THR A 79 -9.11 4.14 -11.90
CA THR A 79 -9.38 4.82 -13.16
C THR A 79 -8.87 3.93 -14.27
N VAL A 80 -9.63 2.90 -14.61
CA VAL A 80 -9.56 2.33 -15.95
C VAL A 80 -10.23 3.36 -16.86
N ALA A 81 -9.46 4.35 -17.29
CA ALA A 81 -9.81 5.12 -18.45
C ALA A 81 -9.86 4.12 -19.60
N ASP A 82 -11.08 3.75 -19.97
CA ASP A 82 -11.37 3.07 -21.23
C ASP A 82 -10.99 4.03 -22.37
N THR A 83 -9.75 3.91 -22.79
CA THR A 83 -9.27 4.49 -24.04
C THR A 83 -8.83 3.32 -24.89
N GLU A 84 -9.74 2.90 -25.76
CA GLU A 84 -9.47 2.04 -26.89
C GLU A 84 -8.34 2.68 -27.73
N ALA A 85 -7.14 2.17 -27.61
CA ALA A 85 -6.05 2.44 -28.54
C ALA A 85 -5.01 1.34 -28.52
N THR A 86 -5.04 0.53 -29.55
CA THR A 86 -3.90 -0.05 -30.30
C THR A 86 -2.76 -0.62 -29.47
N GLU A 87 -2.68 -1.95 -29.50
CA GLU A 87 -1.57 -2.76 -29.05
C GLU A 87 -0.23 -2.25 -29.59
N THR A 88 0.61 -1.74 -28.71
CA THR A 88 2.06 -1.80 -28.88
C THR A 88 2.62 -2.23 -27.54
N SER A 89 3.04 -3.49 -27.49
CA SER A 89 3.81 -4.07 -26.40
C SER A 89 5.05 -3.21 -26.14
N SER A 90 4.97 -2.41 -25.10
CA SER A 90 6.14 -1.84 -24.46
C SER A 90 6.09 -2.30 -23.02
N GLU A 91 7.06 -3.13 -22.62
CA GLU A 91 7.37 -3.40 -21.24
C GLU A 91 7.41 -2.05 -20.50
N VAL A 92 6.36 -1.78 -19.70
CA VAL A 92 6.42 -0.74 -18.70
C VAL A 92 7.26 -1.35 -17.57
N THR A 93 8.57 -1.21 -17.68
CA THR A 93 9.42 -1.19 -16.50
C THR A 93 8.84 -0.07 -15.65
N ALA A 94 8.22 -0.44 -14.52
CA ALA A 94 7.86 0.50 -13.49
C ALA A 94 9.14 1.29 -13.16
N SER A 95 9.22 2.49 -13.70
CA SER A 95 10.29 3.41 -13.40
C SER A 95 10.11 3.78 -11.94
N ASP A 96 10.89 3.14 -11.09
CA ASP A 96 10.97 3.37 -9.65
C ASP A 96 11.62 4.75 -9.38
N SER A 97 10.95 5.80 -9.85
CA SER A 97 11.32 7.19 -9.53
C SER A 97 11.00 7.54 -8.08
N ASP A 98 10.37 6.64 -7.33
CA ASP A 98 9.99 6.81 -5.92
C ASP A 98 11.05 6.23 -4.94
N ALA A 99 12.08 5.54 -5.45
CA ALA A 99 13.09 4.86 -4.64
C ALA A 99 14.00 5.80 -3.84
N THR A 100 14.09 7.08 -4.22
CA THR A 100 15.00 8.05 -3.62
C THR A 100 14.37 8.93 -2.56
N TRP A 101 13.07 8.82 -2.33
CA TRP A 101 12.35 9.68 -1.40
C TRP A 101 11.68 8.88 -0.27
N ASN A 102 11.91 9.31 0.97
CA ASN A 102 11.35 8.66 2.15
C ASN A 102 10.11 9.42 2.62
N ARG A 103 8.94 8.77 2.52
CA ARG A 103 7.64 9.35 2.89
C ARG A 103 7.26 9.15 4.34
N TYR A 104 7.98 8.31 5.05
CA TYR A 104 7.69 8.07 6.46
C TYR A 104 8.08 9.28 7.32
N PRO A 105 7.37 9.53 8.42
CA PRO A 105 7.70 10.64 9.30
C PRO A 105 9.08 10.49 9.90
N VAL A 106 9.87 11.54 9.78
CA VAL A 106 11.24 11.58 10.31
C VAL A 106 11.27 11.15 11.78
N GLY A 107 12.21 10.28 12.09
CA GLY A 107 12.41 9.78 13.44
C GLY A 107 11.56 8.56 13.81
N GLN A 108 10.58 8.15 13.00
CA GLN A 108 9.83 6.92 13.24
C GLN A 108 10.63 5.67 12.81
N CYS A 109 10.28 4.49 13.34
CA CYS A 109 10.98 3.26 12.99
C CYS A 109 10.95 2.96 11.50
N THR A 110 9.82 3.18 10.84
CA THR A 110 9.63 3.01 9.41
C THR A 110 10.50 3.98 8.60
N TRP A 111 10.62 5.24 9.04
CA TRP A 111 11.53 6.21 8.44
C TRP A 111 12.98 5.74 8.56
N GLY A 112 13.41 5.36 9.75
CA GLY A 112 14.78 4.94 9.99
C GLY A 112 15.18 3.73 9.13
N VAL A 113 14.28 2.75 9.01
CA VAL A 113 14.53 1.58 8.16
C VAL A 113 14.55 1.96 6.68
N LYS A 114 13.64 2.81 6.20
CA LYS A 114 13.64 3.26 4.80
C LYS A 114 14.90 4.02 4.42
N GLU A 115 15.51 4.81 5.34
CA GLU A 115 16.79 5.49 5.10
C GLU A 115 17.95 4.51 4.84
N VAL A 116 17.98 3.37 5.53
CA VAL A 116 19.07 2.38 5.44
C VAL A 116 18.73 1.20 4.51
N ALA A 117 17.47 1.05 4.15
CA ALA A 117 16.96 0.05 3.24
C ALA A 117 16.12 0.73 2.13
N PRO A 118 16.76 1.45 1.18
CA PRO A 118 16.03 2.22 0.16
C PRO A 118 15.15 1.37 -0.74
N TRP A 119 15.38 0.06 -0.80
CA TRP A 119 14.54 -0.91 -1.50
C TRP A 119 13.18 -1.16 -0.85
N ALA A 120 13.00 -0.81 0.44
CA ALA A 120 11.69 -0.89 1.10
C ALA A 120 10.72 0.11 0.47
N SER A 121 9.46 -0.28 0.27
CA SER A 121 8.46 0.62 -0.29
C SER A 121 8.10 1.75 0.67
N ASN A 122 7.72 2.90 0.12
CA ASN A 122 7.14 4.02 0.86
C ASN A 122 5.69 3.74 1.31
N TRP A 123 5.12 2.59 0.92
CA TRP A 123 3.69 2.29 1.03
C TRP A 123 3.39 1.03 1.84
N TRP A 124 4.32 0.58 2.70
CA TRP A 124 4.11 -0.61 3.53
C TRP A 124 3.37 -0.36 4.84
N GLY A 125 3.07 0.91 5.17
CA GLY A 125 2.28 1.25 6.34
C GLY A 125 3.08 1.45 7.62
N ASN A 126 2.44 1.15 8.75
CA ASN A 126 3.09 1.12 10.04
C ASN A 126 4.03 -0.08 10.15
N GLY A 127 4.94 -0.09 11.11
CA GLY A 127 5.89 -1.19 11.27
C GLY A 127 5.24 -2.58 11.32
N GLY A 128 4.07 -2.69 11.97
CA GLY A 128 3.29 -3.93 12.04
C GLY A 128 2.69 -4.40 10.71
N ASP A 129 2.49 -3.49 9.75
CA ASP A 129 1.89 -3.78 8.45
C ASP A 129 2.93 -4.25 7.43
N TRP A 130 4.22 -3.93 7.67
CA TRP A 130 5.28 -4.06 6.66
C TRP A 130 5.42 -5.48 6.11
N ALA A 131 5.41 -6.50 6.96
CA ALA A 131 5.56 -7.88 6.51
C ALA A 131 4.44 -8.31 5.56
N GLY A 132 3.18 -7.97 5.90
CA GLY A 132 2.01 -8.26 5.06
C GLY A 132 2.02 -7.49 3.75
N SER A 133 2.33 -6.18 3.83
CA SER A 133 2.39 -5.30 2.65
C SER A 133 3.50 -5.72 1.68
N ALA A 134 4.68 -6.05 2.21
CA ALA A 134 5.80 -6.54 1.41
C ALA A 134 5.47 -7.87 0.71
N ALA A 135 4.85 -8.80 1.45
CA ALA A 135 4.42 -10.08 0.87
C ALA A 135 3.40 -9.88 -0.27
N SER A 136 2.45 -8.93 -0.12
CA SER A 136 1.47 -8.61 -1.16
C SER A 136 2.11 -8.01 -2.42
N GLN A 137 3.28 -7.38 -2.28
CA GLN A 137 4.08 -6.83 -3.38
C GLN A 137 5.13 -7.82 -3.93
N GLY A 138 5.10 -9.08 -3.48
CA GLY A 138 5.96 -10.14 -4.00
C GLY A 138 7.33 -10.26 -3.33
N TYR A 139 7.58 -9.52 -2.26
CA TYR A 139 8.79 -9.72 -1.47
C TYR A 139 8.74 -11.01 -0.68
N ALA A 140 9.86 -11.69 -0.56
CA ALA A 140 9.96 -12.85 0.30
C ALA A 140 9.88 -12.44 1.77
N VAL A 141 9.01 -13.13 2.54
CA VAL A 141 8.85 -12.93 3.99
C VAL A 141 9.04 -14.27 4.69
N GLY A 142 9.74 -14.30 5.79
CA GLY A 142 10.05 -15.54 6.51
C GLY A 142 10.38 -15.32 7.98
N SER A 143 10.80 -16.38 8.65
CA SER A 143 11.11 -16.39 10.09
C SER A 143 12.61 -16.45 10.41
N THR A 144 13.48 -16.55 9.41
CA THR A 144 14.93 -16.68 9.60
C THR A 144 15.62 -15.34 9.44
N PRO A 145 16.38 -14.84 10.43
CA PRO A 145 17.11 -13.59 10.29
C PRO A 145 18.20 -13.70 9.21
N ALA A 146 18.38 -12.60 8.47
CA ALA A 146 19.48 -12.46 7.51
C ALA A 146 20.00 -11.03 7.55
N ALA A 147 21.31 -10.83 7.44
CA ALA A 147 21.87 -9.49 7.28
C ALA A 147 21.33 -8.86 5.99
N GLY A 148 20.91 -7.60 6.04
CA GLY A 148 20.23 -6.92 4.94
C GLY A 148 18.72 -7.08 4.91
N SER A 149 18.12 -7.96 5.72
CA SER A 149 16.67 -8.07 5.88
C SER A 149 16.12 -7.01 6.82
N ILE A 150 14.81 -6.83 6.80
CA ILE A 150 14.07 -5.99 7.75
C ILE A 150 13.35 -6.91 8.72
N VAL A 151 13.65 -6.77 10.02
CA VAL A 151 12.87 -7.42 11.07
C VAL A 151 11.61 -6.61 11.36
N CYS A 152 10.48 -7.30 11.49
CA CYS A 152 9.18 -6.73 11.79
C CYS A 152 8.60 -7.38 13.04
N TRP A 153 8.09 -6.56 13.97
CA TRP A 153 7.27 -7.00 15.10
C TRP A 153 5.83 -6.58 14.85
N THR A 154 4.95 -7.57 14.72
CA THR A 154 3.52 -7.35 14.49
C THR A 154 2.75 -7.69 15.75
N ASP A 155 2.26 -6.68 16.45
CA ASP A 155 1.55 -6.78 17.72
C ASP A 155 0.04 -6.52 17.63
N GLY A 156 -0.47 -6.35 16.40
CA GLY A 156 -1.84 -5.94 16.13
C GLY A 156 -2.10 -4.44 16.29
N GLY A 157 -1.04 -3.65 16.53
CA GLY A 157 -1.05 -2.19 16.60
C GLY A 157 -0.09 -1.59 15.58
N TYR A 158 0.62 -0.53 15.99
CA TYR A 158 1.62 0.12 15.12
C TYR A 158 2.82 -0.77 14.77
N GLY A 159 3.13 -1.74 15.64
CA GLY A 159 4.29 -2.60 15.49
C GLY A 159 5.62 -1.85 15.51
N HIS A 160 6.67 -2.55 15.09
CA HIS A 160 8.01 -1.97 15.00
C HIS A 160 8.81 -2.64 13.88
N VAL A 161 9.80 -1.92 13.34
CA VAL A 161 10.72 -2.43 12.32
C VAL A 161 12.16 -2.01 12.62
N GLY A 162 13.11 -2.87 12.19
CA GLY A 162 14.53 -2.60 12.26
C GLY A 162 15.26 -3.22 11.06
N TYR A 163 16.37 -2.62 10.66
CA TYR A 163 17.23 -3.15 9.60
C TYR A 163 18.29 -4.07 10.21
N VAL A 164 18.32 -5.34 9.81
CA VAL A 164 19.26 -6.32 10.33
C VAL A 164 20.66 -6.10 9.74
N THR A 165 21.60 -5.72 10.58
CA THR A 165 23.00 -5.50 10.18
C THR A 165 23.85 -6.75 10.34
N GLN A 166 23.59 -7.55 11.37
CA GLN A 166 24.35 -8.77 11.67
C GLN A 166 23.43 -9.84 12.27
N VAL A 167 23.80 -11.10 12.04
CA VAL A 167 23.15 -12.29 12.62
C VAL A 167 24.18 -13.11 13.34
N GLY A 168 23.92 -13.40 14.61
CA GLY A 168 24.73 -14.26 15.46
C GLY A 168 24.40 -15.74 15.28
N GLN A 169 25.23 -16.64 15.87
CA GLN A 169 25.05 -18.08 15.76
C GLN A 169 23.77 -18.58 16.46
N ASP A 170 23.33 -17.89 17.49
CA ASP A 170 22.17 -18.27 18.32
C ASP A 170 20.87 -17.59 17.90
N GLY A 171 20.80 -17.08 16.66
CA GLY A 171 19.64 -16.34 16.16
C GLY A 171 19.54 -14.92 16.74
N GLN A 172 20.48 -14.48 17.54
CA GLN A 172 20.60 -13.08 17.93
C GLN A 172 20.91 -12.21 16.73
N ILE A 173 20.44 -10.97 16.78
CA ILE A 173 20.69 -10.01 15.71
C ILE A 173 21.21 -8.69 16.27
N GLN A 174 21.87 -7.93 15.40
CA GLN A 174 22.04 -6.48 15.58
C GLN A 174 21.23 -5.77 14.50
N ILE A 175 20.64 -4.64 14.86
CA ILE A 175 19.82 -3.86 13.95
C ILE A 175 20.18 -2.38 13.99
N LEU A 176 19.87 -1.68 12.90
CA LEU A 176 19.66 -0.24 12.92
C LEU A 176 18.16 0.02 12.99
N GLU A 177 17.77 0.88 13.90
CA GLU A 177 16.37 1.23 14.15
C GLU A 177 16.26 2.70 14.57
N SER A 178 15.06 3.24 14.53
CA SER A 178 14.72 4.55 15.03
C SER A 178 13.44 4.45 15.87
N ASN A 179 13.19 5.43 16.70
CA ASN A 179 12.04 5.47 17.64
C ASN A 179 12.00 4.31 18.66
N TYR A 180 13.13 3.71 18.97
CA TYR A 180 13.25 2.80 20.09
C TYR A 180 13.36 3.61 21.38
N ASN A 181 12.42 3.41 22.33
CA ASN A 181 12.32 4.21 23.56
C ASN A 181 12.31 5.73 23.29
N ASN A 182 11.59 6.19 22.24
CA ASN A 182 11.51 7.58 21.77
C ASN A 182 12.82 8.17 21.26
N GLN A 183 13.84 7.38 20.99
CA GLN A 183 15.08 7.84 20.38
C GLN A 183 14.90 7.89 18.85
N GLN A 184 14.79 9.09 18.30
CA GLN A 184 14.39 9.34 16.92
C GLN A 184 15.57 9.42 15.93
N HIS A 185 16.76 9.05 16.35
CA HIS A 185 17.92 8.87 15.48
C HIS A 185 18.01 7.41 15.05
N ILE A 186 18.75 7.15 13.97
CA ILE A 186 19.03 5.79 13.50
C ILE A 186 20.28 5.31 14.22
N ASP A 187 20.16 4.25 15.02
CA ASP A 187 21.30 3.68 15.74
C ASP A 187 21.03 2.20 16.10
N ASN A 188 22.09 1.53 16.56
CA ASN A 188 22.02 0.20 17.15
C ASN A 188 21.86 0.32 18.67
N TYR A 189 20.62 0.55 19.13
CA TYR A 189 20.33 0.78 20.55
C TYR A 189 20.43 -0.47 21.43
N ARG A 190 20.29 -1.66 20.84
CA ARG A 190 20.17 -2.93 21.59
C ARG A 190 21.45 -3.75 21.60
N GLY A 191 22.41 -3.48 20.72
CA GLY A 191 23.54 -4.37 20.49
C GLY A 191 23.07 -5.74 20.01
N TRP A 192 23.64 -6.82 20.54
CA TRP A 192 23.17 -8.18 20.29
C TRP A 192 21.96 -8.51 21.17
N PHE A 193 20.87 -8.96 20.55
CA PHE A 193 19.67 -9.36 21.27
C PHE A 193 18.90 -10.45 20.51
N ASP A 194 18.06 -11.20 21.26
CA ASP A 194 17.12 -12.16 20.69
C ASP A 194 15.82 -11.46 20.30
N PRO A 195 15.46 -11.36 19.03
CA PRO A 195 14.27 -10.64 18.60
C PRO A 195 12.95 -11.30 19.03
N GLN A 196 12.96 -12.62 19.28
CA GLN A 196 11.80 -13.37 19.75
C GLN A 196 11.49 -13.13 21.24
N ASN A 197 12.50 -12.81 22.01
CA ASN A 197 12.42 -12.56 23.47
C ASN A 197 12.77 -11.11 23.82
N SER A 198 12.56 -10.19 22.89
CA SER A 198 12.83 -8.76 23.11
C SER A 198 11.69 -8.06 23.86
N THR A 199 11.97 -6.83 24.31
CA THR A 199 10.94 -5.97 24.93
C THR A 199 9.96 -5.39 23.90
N THR A 200 10.22 -5.52 22.61
CA THR A 200 9.30 -5.15 21.54
C THR A 200 8.23 -6.23 21.40
N PRO A 201 6.96 -5.91 21.62
CA PRO A 201 5.89 -6.90 21.56
C PRO A 201 5.60 -7.33 20.13
N GLY A 202 5.01 -8.53 19.99
CA GLY A 202 4.46 -9.00 18.73
C GLY A 202 5.19 -10.21 18.13
N SER A 203 4.60 -10.73 17.07
CA SER A 203 5.19 -11.81 16.27
C SER A 203 6.31 -11.28 15.41
N VAL A 204 7.42 -12.02 15.33
CA VAL A 204 8.60 -11.64 14.55
C VAL A 204 8.59 -12.27 13.17
N SER A 205 8.84 -11.46 12.17
CA SER A 205 9.08 -11.89 10.79
C SER A 205 10.17 -11.04 10.15
N TYR A 206 10.67 -11.49 8.98
CA TYR A 206 11.74 -10.81 8.25
C TYR A 206 11.32 -10.64 6.81
N ILE A 207 11.50 -9.42 6.27
CA ILE A 207 11.34 -9.12 4.85
C ILE A 207 12.74 -9.15 4.23
N TYR A 208 12.89 -9.89 3.13
CA TYR A 208 14.15 -9.98 2.43
C TYR A 208 14.18 -9.04 1.23
N PRO A 209 15.35 -8.43 0.92
CA PRO A 209 15.46 -7.62 -0.29
C PRO A 209 15.11 -8.48 -1.51
N GLY A 210 14.47 -7.87 -2.51
CA GLY A 210 14.24 -8.51 -3.80
C GLY A 210 15.56 -8.90 -4.47
N ALA A 211 15.54 -10.01 -5.22
CA ALA A 211 16.68 -10.46 -6.00
C ALA A 211 16.89 -9.60 -7.25
#